data_56f0faefbacc18dd74019732f1849709
#
_entry.id   56f0faefbacc18dd74019732f1849709
#
_cell.length_a   1.000
_cell.length_b   1.000
_cell.length_c   1.000
_cell.angle_alpha   90.00
_cell.angle_beta   90.00
_cell.angle_gamma   90.00
#
_symmetry.space_group_name_H-M   'P 1'
#
loop_
_entity.id
_entity.type
_entity.pdbx_description
1 polymer ?
#
loop_
_entity_poly.entity_id
_entity_poly.type
_entity_poly.pdbx_seq_one_letter_code
_entity_poly.pdbx_strand_id
1 'polypeptide(L)'
;RPMRPRPMTSHASAFPAVRAVRWGRARGWFAVLPLAGACCAAPAADWPQWRGPQGNGHAEGTGYPLKWSETENVAWKTPLPGRGWSSPVIADGKVWMTTAIEVSCTPEQARERLKVNTSDQPLTLLSEVRLHAQCVDAATGRLLHDIELLTVKDPQWVHQQNSYASPTPVLDGGRLYAHFGTFGTACVDAATAEVVWRSQEIQLMHENGPGSSPVVWKDKVIFHADGSDTQRIVALDAATGRLAWETKRSGALHENPQLKKSYGTPLLLERDGQSVLFSTGADWIYGYDPASGRELWRRAYGALGFSLSARPVEGHGLVFFSTGFMQPSLQAVKCSATGEPELVWTADKNVPTIPSPLVVGGEVFFLADQSMASCADAKTGEERYRERLGGNFNASPIAADGRIYASSREGVTHVLAAGPEFKKLAANKLDGQQWATFAADDGAFFIRTDTALYRIQEKAAAH
;
A
#
# COMPACT_ATOMS: atom_id res chain seq x y z
N ARG A 1 45.97 27.43 47.89
CA ARG A 1 45.09 28.08 48.87
C ARG A 1 43.67 28.06 48.31
N PRO A 2 42.66 27.44 48.97
CA PRO A 2 41.30 27.41 48.54
C PRO A 2 40.48 28.56 49.11
N MET A 3 39.64 29.17 48.30
CA MET A 3 38.66 30.16 48.76
C MET A 3 37.33 29.48 49.16
N ARG A 4 36.79 29.90 50.28
CA ARG A 4 35.50 29.47 50.87
C ARG A 4 34.32 30.23 50.22
N PRO A 5 33.13 29.63 50.17
CA PRO A 5 31.93 30.29 49.68
C PRO A 5 31.22 31.13 50.75
N ARG A 6 30.55 32.22 50.30
CA ARG A 6 29.68 33.08 51.13
C ARG A 6 28.21 32.61 51.09
N PRO A 7 27.45 32.88 52.14
CA PRO A 7 26.09 32.36 52.26
C PRO A 7 25.02 33.17 51.56
N MET A 8 23.98 32.49 51.08
CA MET A 8 22.75 33.08 50.52
C MET A 8 21.81 33.54 51.64
N THR A 9 21.31 34.75 51.53
CA THR A 9 20.24 35.32 52.34
C THR A 9 18.87 34.97 51.78
N SER A 10 18.01 34.43 52.60
CA SER A 10 16.60 34.14 52.32
C SER A 10 15.75 35.39 52.46
N HIS A 11 14.97 35.73 51.44
CA HIS A 11 13.84 36.65 51.58
C HIS A 11 12.54 35.84 51.55
N ALA A 12 11.82 35.85 52.66
CA ALA A 12 10.47 35.36 52.79
C ALA A 12 9.51 36.52 52.44
N SER A 13 8.62 36.31 51.49
CA SER A 13 7.49 37.18 51.19
C SER A 13 6.17 36.55 51.67
N ALA A 14 5.47 37.30 52.52
CA ALA A 14 4.23 36.94 53.17
C ALA A 14 3.03 36.99 52.20
N PHE A 15 2.13 36.00 52.28
CA PHE A 15 0.81 35.99 51.63
C PHE A 15 -0.26 36.63 52.54
N PRO A 16 -1.20 37.45 52.00
CA PRO A 16 -2.30 37.97 52.78
C PRO A 16 -3.45 36.96 52.93
N ALA A 17 -4.07 36.97 54.08
CA ALA A 17 -5.19 36.13 54.46
C ALA A 17 -6.48 36.45 53.67
N VAL A 18 -7.16 35.40 53.21
CA VAL A 18 -8.46 35.48 52.54
C VAL A 18 -9.56 35.33 53.60
N ARG A 19 -10.45 36.34 53.66
CA ARG A 19 -11.66 36.39 54.51
C ARG A 19 -12.69 35.33 54.07
N ALA A 20 -13.20 34.56 55.00
CA ALA A 20 -14.31 33.64 54.82
C ALA A 20 -15.64 34.39 54.67
N VAL A 21 -16.33 34.14 53.54
CA VAL A 21 -17.72 34.59 53.29
C VAL A 21 -18.66 33.44 53.64
N ARG A 22 -19.58 33.69 54.57
CA ARG A 22 -20.68 32.77 54.96
C ARG A 22 -21.73 32.76 53.86
N TRP A 23 -22.04 31.60 53.29
CA TRP A 23 -23.15 31.39 52.37
C TRP A 23 -24.39 30.89 53.12
N GLY A 24 -25.50 31.60 52.92
CA GLY A 24 -26.82 31.24 53.42
C GLY A 24 -27.42 30.08 52.61
N ARG A 25 -28.13 29.18 53.31
CA ARG A 25 -28.86 28.05 52.73
C ARG A 25 -30.07 28.52 51.93
N ALA A 26 -30.01 28.43 50.59
CA ALA A 26 -31.17 28.41 49.73
C ALA A 26 -31.44 26.98 49.25
N ARG A 27 -32.66 26.46 49.56
CA ARG A 27 -33.16 25.19 49.05
C ARG A 27 -33.62 25.39 47.60
N GLY A 28 -32.78 25.03 46.64
CA GLY A 28 -33.18 24.97 45.21
C GLY A 28 -33.30 23.51 44.79
N TRP A 29 -34.44 23.18 44.23
CA TRP A 29 -34.67 21.87 43.57
C TRP A 29 -33.85 21.83 42.29
N PHE A 30 -32.86 20.96 42.24
CA PHE A 30 -32.15 20.66 40.98
C PHE A 30 -32.90 19.55 40.24
N ALA A 31 -33.52 19.90 39.13
CA ALA A 31 -33.95 18.95 38.12
C ALA A 31 -32.72 18.35 37.47
N VAL A 32 -32.47 17.06 37.67
CA VAL A 32 -31.41 16.31 36.97
C VAL A 32 -31.94 16.02 35.55
N LEU A 33 -31.50 16.80 34.56
CA LEU A 33 -31.64 16.47 33.16
C LEU A 33 -30.63 15.34 32.86
N PRO A 34 -31.05 14.20 32.23
CA PRO A 34 -30.12 13.22 31.76
C PRO A 34 -29.31 13.83 30.61
N LEU A 35 -28.02 14.01 30.78
CA LEU A 35 -27.09 14.17 29.65
C LEU A 35 -27.16 12.89 28.82
N ALA A 36 -27.89 12.94 27.71
CA ALA A 36 -27.74 11.98 26.66
C ALA A 36 -26.29 12.14 26.14
N GLY A 37 -25.41 11.24 26.55
CA GLY A 37 -24.07 11.14 25.99
C GLY A 37 -24.19 10.84 24.49
N ALA A 38 -23.97 11.84 23.66
CA ALA A 38 -23.69 11.61 22.27
C ALA A 38 -22.41 10.78 22.23
N CYS A 39 -22.56 9.48 21.94
CA CYS A 39 -21.46 8.62 21.59
C CYS A 39 -20.91 9.22 20.28
N CYS A 40 -19.88 10.08 20.37
CA CYS A 40 -19.09 10.44 19.21
C CYS A 40 -18.41 9.13 18.77
N ALA A 41 -18.98 8.45 17.79
CA ALA A 41 -18.26 7.43 17.06
C ALA A 41 -16.96 8.11 16.60
N ALA A 42 -15.82 7.51 16.94
CA ALA A 42 -14.56 7.93 16.35
C ALA A 42 -14.74 7.90 14.81
N PRO A 43 -14.24 8.91 14.08
CA PRO A 43 -14.31 8.85 12.63
C PRO A 43 -13.69 7.52 12.17
N ALA A 44 -14.36 6.86 11.24
CA ALA A 44 -13.85 5.63 10.61
C ALA A 44 -12.42 5.88 10.14
N ALA A 45 -11.54 4.91 10.36
CA ALA A 45 -10.16 5.04 9.96
C ALA A 45 -10.07 4.90 8.44
N ASP A 46 -9.84 6.00 7.73
CA ASP A 46 -9.64 5.99 6.29
C ASP A 46 -8.56 4.98 5.86
N TRP A 47 -8.68 4.42 4.65
CA TRP A 47 -7.70 3.53 4.02
C TRP A 47 -7.14 4.20 2.74
N PRO A 48 -6.38 5.31 2.87
CA PRO A 48 -6.17 6.25 1.77
C PRO A 48 -5.14 5.79 0.74
N GLN A 49 -4.37 4.75 1.01
CA GLN A 49 -3.33 4.23 0.12
C GLN A 49 -3.25 2.71 0.16
N TRP A 50 -2.46 2.14 -0.75
CA TRP A 50 -2.19 0.71 -0.75
C TRP A 50 -1.64 0.23 0.59
N ARG A 51 -2.33 -0.76 1.18
CA ARG A 51 -2.06 -1.35 2.50
C ARG A 51 -2.29 -0.41 3.68
N GLY A 52 -3.24 0.53 3.54
CA GLY A 52 -3.77 1.35 4.63
C GLY A 52 -2.97 2.61 4.95
N PRO A 53 -3.35 3.34 6.01
CA PRO A 53 -2.83 4.68 6.31
C PRO A 53 -1.32 4.74 6.40
N GLN A 54 -0.70 3.69 6.93
CA GLN A 54 0.76 3.58 7.09
C GLN A 54 1.42 2.72 6.00
N GLY A 55 0.62 2.17 5.06
CA GLY A 55 1.12 1.29 3.99
C GLY A 55 1.70 -0.04 4.48
N ASN A 56 1.42 -0.45 5.70
CA ASN A 56 1.97 -1.62 6.38
C ASN A 56 1.04 -2.84 6.42
N GLY A 57 -0.23 -2.69 6.00
CA GLY A 57 -1.22 -3.76 5.95
C GLY A 57 -1.99 -3.99 7.25
N HIS A 58 -1.96 -3.05 8.19
CA HIS A 58 -2.71 -3.13 9.44
C HIS A 58 -4.03 -2.38 9.34
N ALA A 59 -5.13 -3.07 9.64
CA ALA A 59 -6.42 -2.48 9.84
C ALA A 59 -6.60 -2.11 11.31
N GLU A 60 -7.06 -0.90 11.55
CA GLU A 60 -7.42 -0.42 12.87
C GLU A 60 -8.86 -0.81 13.23
N GLY A 61 -9.20 -0.77 14.52
CA GLY A 61 -10.52 -1.14 15.01
C GLY A 61 -10.73 -2.64 15.21
N THR A 62 -11.97 -3.05 15.35
CA THR A 62 -12.38 -4.42 15.66
C THR A 62 -13.67 -4.78 14.91
N GLY A 63 -14.11 -6.04 15.01
CA GLY A 63 -15.34 -6.50 14.37
C GLY A 63 -15.18 -6.97 12.92
N TYR A 64 -13.96 -7.22 12.49
CA TYR A 64 -13.72 -7.75 11.16
C TYR A 64 -14.16 -9.20 11.02
N PRO A 65 -14.86 -9.58 9.93
CA PRO A 65 -15.41 -10.90 9.75
C PRO A 65 -14.36 -12.01 9.76
N LEU A 66 -14.64 -13.08 10.51
CA LEU A 66 -13.85 -14.30 10.46
C LEU A 66 -14.28 -15.18 9.28
N LYS A 67 -15.58 -15.22 8.99
CA LYS A 67 -16.18 -16.08 7.96
C LYS A 67 -17.04 -15.28 7.01
N TRP A 68 -16.99 -15.65 5.73
CA TRP A 68 -17.90 -15.17 4.69
C TRP A 68 -17.95 -16.14 3.51
N SER A 69 -19.00 -15.98 2.72
CA SER A 69 -19.19 -16.63 1.42
C SER A 69 -20.01 -15.71 0.53
N GLU A 70 -20.40 -16.11 -0.66
CA GLU A 70 -21.31 -15.32 -1.53
C GLU A 70 -22.67 -15.01 -0.86
N THR A 71 -23.06 -15.76 0.17
CA THR A 71 -24.37 -15.63 0.85
C THR A 71 -24.26 -15.25 2.33
N GLU A 72 -23.04 -15.22 2.89
CA GLU A 72 -22.80 -14.94 4.30
C GLU A 72 -21.88 -13.72 4.46
N ASN A 73 -22.25 -12.76 5.31
CA ASN A 73 -21.49 -11.57 5.65
C ASN A 73 -21.11 -10.68 4.45
N VAL A 74 -21.80 -10.81 3.32
CA VAL A 74 -21.77 -9.86 2.21
C VAL A 74 -22.81 -8.78 2.46
N ALA A 75 -22.37 -7.55 2.74
CA ALA A 75 -23.25 -6.40 2.86
C ALA A 75 -23.75 -5.96 1.49
N TRP A 76 -22.87 -5.90 0.51
CA TRP A 76 -23.19 -5.67 -0.90
C TRP A 76 -22.09 -6.20 -1.82
N LYS A 77 -22.47 -6.42 -3.09
CA LYS A 77 -21.60 -6.81 -4.22
C LYS A 77 -21.91 -5.93 -5.41
N THR A 78 -20.93 -5.21 -5.92
CA THR A 78 -21.08 -4.29 -7.04
C THR A 78 -20.23 -4.74 -8.22
N PRO A 79 -20.84 -5.08 -9.38
CA PRO A 79 -20.10 -5.36 -10.60
C PRO A 79 -19.27 -4.15 -11.03
N LEU A 80 -18.02 -4.37 -11.43
CA LEU A 80 -17.12 -3.33 -11.90
C LEU A 80 -16.85 -3.49 -13.39
N PRO A 81 -17.07 -2.45 -14.21
CA PRO A 81 -16.65 -2.48 -15.60
C PRO A 81 -15.13 -2.37 -15.74
N GLY A 82 -14.60 -2.99 -16.79
CA GLY A 82 -13.17 -2.95 -17.12
C GLY A 82 -12.32 -3.95 -16.35
N ARG A 83 -11.01 -3.86 -16.56
CA ARG A 83 -10.00 -4.75 -15.96
C ARG A 83 -8.98 -3.94 -15.16
N GLY A 84 -8.73 -4.33 -13.92
CA GLY A 84 -7.75 -3.64 -13.08
C GLY A 84 -7.42 -4.41 -11.81
N TRP A 85 -6.17 -4.33 -11.37
CA TRP A 85 -5.67 -4.99 -10.17
C TRP A 85 -5.34 -4.02 -9.03
N SER A 86 -5.66 -2.73 -9.19
CA SER A 86 -5.50 -1.77 -8.10
C SER A 86 -6.32 -2.17 -6.89
N SER A 87 -5.74 -2.03 -5.70
CA SER A 87 -6.46 -2.19 -4.45
C SER A 87 -7.47 -1.05 -4.25
N PRO A 88 -8.59 -1.29 -3.55
CA PRO A 88 -9.47 -0.20 -3.13
C PRO A 88 -8.73 0.73 -2.16
N VAL A 89 -9.02 2.03 -2.24
CA VAL A 89 -8.64 3.04 -1.25
C VAL A 89 -9.88 3.77 -0.79
N ILE A 90 -9.92 4.18 0.48
CA ILE A 90 -11.14 4.68 1.12
C ILE A 90 -10.84 5.98 1.83
N ALA A 91 -11.69 6.98 1.60
CA ALA A 91 -11.79 8.19 2.41
C ALA A 91 -13.21 8.76 2.31
N ASP A 92 -13.66 9.40 3.37
CA ASP A 92 -14.95 10.09 3.45
C ASP A 92 -16.14 9.23 2.98
N GLY A 93 -16.14 7.93 3.32
CA GLY A 93 -17.21 6.99 2.94
C GLY A 93 -17.27 6.65 1.44
N LYS A 94 -16.21 6.93 0.68
CA LYS A 94 -16.07 6.63 -0.73
C LYS A 94 -14.92 5.64 -0.97
N VAL A 95 -15.17 4.64 -1.79
CA VAL A 95 -14.17 3.64 -2.21
C VAL A 95 -13.73 3.96 -3.61
N TRP A 96 -12.44 4.23 -3.78
CA TRP A 96 -11.85 4.56 -5.07
C TRP A 96 -10.92 3.43 -5.55
N MET A 97 -10.90 3.22 -6.87
CA MET A 97 -9.99 2.29 -7.54
C MET A 97 -9.81 2.71 -9.00
N THR A 98 -8.81 2.13 -9.66
CA THR A 98 -8.57 2.36 -11.09
C THR A 98 -8.96 1.15 -11.91
N THR A 99 -9.36 1.36 -13.17
CA THR A 99 -9.67 0.30 -14.12
C THR A 99 -9.27 0.68 -15.54
N ALA A 100 -9.17 -0.30 -16.40
CA ALA A 100 -8.88 -0.14 -17.83
C ALA A 100 -10.04 -0.70 -18.68
N ILE A 101 -10.55 0.11 -19.59
CA ILE A 101 -11.45 -0.34 -20.65
C ILE A 101 -10.59 -0.67 -21.86
N GLU A 102 -10.54 -1.94 -22.20
CA GLU A 102 -9.60 -2.52 -23.16
C GLU A 102 -10.26 -2.73 -24.54
N VAL A 103 -9.61 -2.27 -25.61
CA VAL A 103 -9.99 -2.54 -26.99
C VAL A 103 -8.89 -3.40 -27.62
N SER A 104 -9.18 -4.66 -27.90
CA SER A 104 -8.20 -5.61 -28.43
C SER A 104 -7.70 -5.23 -29.83
N CYS A 105 -6.46 -5.58 -30.14
CA CYS A 105 -5.94 -5.58 -31.50
C CYS A 105 -6.66 -6.60 -32.38
N THR A 106 -6.69 -6.34 -33.68
CA THR A 106 -6.97 -7.42 -34.68
C THR A 106 -5.82 -8.43 -34.69
N PRO A 107 -6.04 -9.67 -35.14
CA PRO A 107 -4.97 -10.67 -35.22
C PRO A 107 -3.80 -10.18 -36.10
N GLU A 108 -4.06 -9.38 -37.14
CA GLU A 108 -3.03 -8.80 -38.01
C GLU A 108 -2.19 -7.76 -37.28
N GLN A 109 -2.82 -6.84 -36.55
CA GLN A 109 -2.13 -5.83 -35.72
C GLN A 109 -1.30 -6.49 -34.66
N ALA A 110 -1.82 -7.52 -33.98
CA ALA A 110 -1.10 -8.25 -32.95
C ALA A 110 0.15 -8.94 -33.52
N ARG A 111 0.04 -9.61 -34.67
CA ARG A 111 1.19 -10.25 -35.35
C ARG A 111 2.27 -9.24 -35.73
N GLU A 112 1.89 -8.08 -36.24
CA GLU A 112 2.85 -7.04 -36.62
C GLU A 112 3.59 -6.50 -35.40
N ARG A 113 2.89 -6.21 -34.32
CA ARG A 113 3.48 -5.69 -33.09
C ARG A 113 4.37 -6.69 -32.37
N LEU A 114 4.08 -7.97 -32.48
CA LEU A 114 4.90 -9.03 -31.86
C LEU A 114 6.23 -9.30 -32.60
N LYS A 115 6.43 -8.80 -33.83
CA LYS A 115 7.70 -8.97 -34.56
C LYS A 115 8.90 -8.38 -33.83
N VAL A 116 8.70 -7.37 -33.01
CA VAL A 116 9.75 -6.74 -32.21
C VAL A 116 9.85 -7.30 -30.78
N ASN A 117 8.95 -8.21 -30.40
CA ASN A 117 9.02 -8.88 -29.11
C ASN A 117 10.05 -9.99 -29.14
N THR A 118 10.98 -9.96 -28.20
CA THR A 118 12.03 -10.98 -28.03
C THR A 118 11.74 -11.95 -26.89
N SER A 119 10.55 -11.85 -26.30
CA SER A 119 10.12 -12.65 -25.15
C SER A 119 9.02 -13.63 -25.55
N ASP A 120 9.08 -14.87 -25.04
CA ASP A 120 8.02 -15.87 -25.21
C ASP A 120 6.88 -15.73 -24.17
N GLN A 121 6.85 -14.63 -23.43
CA GLN A 121 5.85 -14.42 -22.40
C GLN A 121 4.46 -14.12 -23.00
N PRO A 122 3.39 -14.58 -22.34
CA PRO A 122 2.03 -14.30 -22.76
C PRO A 122 1.68 -12.82 -22.55
N LEU A 123 1.35 -12.12 -23.63
CA LEU A 123 1.12 -10.67 -23.63
C LEU A 123 -0.33 -10.33 -23.99
N THR A 124 -0.83 -9.23 -23.41
CA THR A 124 -2.06 -8.55 -23.81
C THR A 124 -1.70 -7.38 -24.71
N LEU A 125 -2.23 -7.40 -25.94
CA LEU A 125 -2.05 -6.36 -26.94
C LEU A 125 -3.38 -5.68 -27.26
N LEU A 126 -3.40 -4.38 -27.15
CA LEU A 126 -4.58 -3.54 -27.37
C LEU A 126 -4.36 -2.54 -28.50
N SER A 127 -5.41 -2.21 -29.25
CA SER A 127 -5.42 -1.08 -30.15
C SER A 127 -5.70 0.24 -29.44
N GLU A 128 -6.43 0.18 -28.31
CA GLU A 128 -6.72 1.32 -27.44
C GLU A 128 -6.95 0.86 -26.02
N VAL A 129 -6.54 1.67 -25.06
CA VAL A 129 -6.92 1.53 -23.65
C VAL A 129 -7.41 2.88 -23.11
N ARG A 130 -8.54 2.85 -22.42
CA ARG A 130 -9.06 3.97 -21.64
C ARG A 130 -8.90 3.66 -20.17
N LEU A 131 -8.20 4.55 -19.46
CA LEU A 131 -7.84 4.39 -18.05
C LEU A 131 -8.79 5.24 -17.20
N HIS A 132 -9.46 4.61 -16.26
CA HIS A 132 -10.53 5.21 -15.47
C HIS A 132 -10.23 5.20 -13.98
N ALA A 133 -10.80 6.14 -13.24
CA ALA A 133 -11.02 6.06 -11.81
C ALA A 133 -12.49 5.78 -11.54
N GLN A 134 -12.76 4.80 -10.69
CA GLN A 134 -14.11 4.44 -10.27
C GLN A 134 -14.30 4.77 -8.79
N CYS A 135 -15.45 5.34 -8.44
CA CYS A 135 -15.86 5.67 -7.09
C CYS A 135 -17.15 4.95 -6.72
N VAL A 136 -17.12 4.22 -5.63
CA VAL A 136 -18.27 3.49 -5.09
C VAL A 136 -18.60 4.03 -3.69
N ASP A 137 -19.87 4.23 -3.40
CA ASP A 137 -20.34 4.56 -2.05
C ASP A 137 -20.09 3.39 -1.10
N ALA A 138 -19.33 3.62 -0.05
CA ALA A 138 -18.89 2.56 0.87
C ALA A 138 -20.06 1.92 1.63
N ALA A 139 -21.12 2.66 1.92
CA ALA A 139 -22.26 2.17 2.68
C ALA A 139 -23.21 1.32 1.81
N THR A 140 -23.47 1.75 0.57
CA THR A 140 -24.53 1.18 -0.28
C THR A 140 -24.01 0.33 -1.44
N GLY A 141 -22.74 0.43 -1.78
CA GLY A 141 -22.14 -0.21 -2.95
C GLY A 141 -22.50 0.44 -4.30
N ARG A 142 -23.21 1.57 -4.29
CA ARG A 142 -23.60 2.25 -5.53
C ARG A 142 -22.37 2.85 -6.22
N LEU A 143 -22.19 2.57 -7.51
CA LEU A 143 -21.19 3.26 -8.34
C LEU A 143 -21.60 4.74 -8.46
N LEU A 144 -20.80 5.63 -7.89
CA LEU A 144 -21.04 7.07 -7.89
C LEU A 144 -20.44 7.73 -9.12
N HIS A 145 -19.22 7.35 -9.48
CA HIS A 145 -18.48 7.93 -10.60
C HIS A 145 -17.68 6.86 -11.33
N ASP A 146 -17.59 7.02 -12.66
CA ASP A 146 -16.69 6.29 -13.54
C ASP A 146 -16.06 7.32 -14.49
N ILE A 147 -14.82 7.72 -14.21
CA ILE A 147 -14.17 8.91 -14.76
C ILE A 147 -13.07 8.47 -15.71
N GLU A 148 -13.17 8.78 -16.99
CA GLU A 148 -12.07 8.60 -17.93
C GLU A 148 -10.95 9.60 -17.62
N LEU A 149 -9.78 9.06 -17.27
CA LEU A 149 -8.60 9.83 -16.94
C LEU A 149 -7.69 10.03 -18.15
N LEU A 150 -7.41 8.94 -18.87
CA LEU A 150 -6.46 8.92 -19.99
C LEU A 150 -6.95 7.96 -21.05
N THR A 151 -6.75 8.30 -22.32
CA THR A 151 -6.93 7.40 -23.48
C THR A 151 -5.61 7.26 -24.21
N VAL A 152 -5.16 6.03 -24.43
CA VAL A 152 -3.91 5.72 -25.12
C VAL A 152 -4.19 4.78 -26.29
N LYS A 153 -3.82 5.22 -27.49
CA LYS A 153 -3.87 4.40 -28.71
C LYS A 153 -2.57 3.63 -28.85
N ASP A 154 -2.68 2.41 -29.33
CA ASP A 154 -1.56 1.48 -29.53
C ASP A 154 -0.64 1.41 -28.30
N PRO A 155 -1.19 1.19 -27.07
CA PRO A 155 -0.40 1.20 -25.85
C PRO A 155 0.65 0.11 -25.87
N GLN A 156 1.76 0.27 -25.14
CA GLN A 156 2.68 -0.83 -24.88
C GLN A 156 1.89 -2.05 -24.37
N TRP A 157 2.36 -3.25 -24.71
CA TRP A 157 1.77 -4.48 -24.16
C TRP A 157 1.96 -4.60 -22.65
N VAL A 158 1.15 -5.44 -22.04
CA VAL A 158 1.33 -5.87 -20.65
C VAL A 158 1.34 -7.40 -20.59
N HIS A 159 1.99 -7.97 -19.58
CA HIS A 159 1.90 -9.40 -19.32
C HIS A 159 0.45 -9.81 -19.06
N GLN A 160 -0.02 -10.98 -19.54
CA GLN A 160 -1.42 -11.41 -19.38
C GLN A 160 -1.89 -11.46 -17.92
N GLN A 161 -0.99 -11.74 -16.98
CA GLN A 161 -1.30 -11.73 -15.55
C GLN A 161 -1.25 -10.32 -14.93
N ASN A 162 -0.85 -9.29 -15.68
CA ASN A 162 -0.90 -7.91 -15.24
C ASN A 162 -2.12 -7.20 -15.86
N SER A 163 -2.36 -5.95 -15.45
CA SER A 163 -3.37 -5.07 -16.04
C SER A 163 -2.79 -3.70 -16.34
N TYR A 164 -3.45 -2.93 -17.19
CA TYR A 164 -3.10 -1.54 -17.48
C TYR A 164 -3.38 -0.61 -16.28
N ALA A 165 -4.16 -1.08 -15.29
CA ALA A 165 -4.55 -0.37 -14.08
C ALA A 165 -4.21 -1.19 -12.82
N SER A 166 -2.96 -1.63 -12.68
CA SER A 166 -2.47 -2.37 -11.51
C SER A 166 -1.98 -1.50 -10.36
N PRO A 167 -1.33 -0.34 -10.59
CA PRO A 167 -0.97 0.55 -9.50
C PRO A 167 -2.20 1.00 -8.72
N THR A 168 -2.12 0.94 -7.39
CA THR A 168 -3.16 1.42 -6.49
C THR A 168 -3.06 2.94 -6.38
N PRO A 169 -4.17 3.68 -6.57
CA PRO A 169 -4.16 5.12 -6.39
C PRO A 169 -3.96 5.50 -4.92
N VAL A 170 -3.68 6.77 -4.65
CA VAL A 170 -3.55 7.32 -3.30
C VAL A 170 -4.46 8.52 -3.14
N LEU A 171 -5.15 8.59 -1.99
CA LEU A 171 -5.95 9.72 -1.55
C LEU A 171 -5.12 10.57 -0.58
N ASP A 172 -5.00 11.86 -0.85
CA ASP A 172 -4.34 12.81 0.04
C ASP A 172 -4.92 14.21 -0.14
N GLY A 173 -5.20 14.91 0.95
CA GLY A 173 -5.70 16.29 0.92
C GLY A 173 -6.96 16.49 0.07
N GLY A 174 -7.88 15.51 0.03
CA GLY A 174 -9.10 15.56 -0.78
C GLY A 174 -8.89 15.28 -2.26
N ARG A 175 -7.72 14.79 -2.66
CA ARG A 175 -7.36 14.45 -4.04
C ARG A 175 -7.02 12.98 -4.20
N LEU A 176 -7.43 12.40 -5.33
CA LEU A 176 -7.03 11.07 -5.77
C LEU A 176 -5.93 11.20 -6.80
N TYR A 177 -4.77 10.59 -6.57
CA TYR A 177 -3.67 10.50 -7.52
C TYR A 177 -3.61 9.09 -8.08
N ALA A 178 -3.88 8.95 -9.37
CA ALA A 178 -3.88 7.68 -10.11
C ALA A 178 -2.69 7.62 -11.07
N HIS A 179 -1.84 6.62 -10.92
CA HIS A 179 -0.64 6.41 -11.73
C HIS A 179 -0.76 5.14 -12.56
N PHE A 180 -0.38 5.22 -13.83
CA PHE A 180 -0.46 4.12 -14.80
C PHE A 180 0.88 3.89 -15.52
N GLY A 181 1.99 4.16 -14.82
CA GLY A 181 3.34 4.05 -15.39
C GLY A 181 3.53 4.95 -16.62
N THR A 182 4.04 4.39 -17.71
CA THR A 182 4.29 5.13 -18.97
C THR A 182 3.03 5.71 -19.59
N PHE A 183 1.85 5.20 -19.24
CA PHE A 183 0.58 5.68 -19.81
C PHE A 183 0.17 7.03 -19.22
N GLY A 184 0.68 7.38 -18.04
CA GLY A 184 0.50 8.69 -17.42
C GLY A 184 0.06 8.64 -15.97
N THR A 185 -0.13 9.82 -15.40
CA THR A 185 -0.64 10.08 -14.05
C THR A 185 -1.74 11.12 -14.11
N ALA A 186 -2.77 10.97 -13.31
CA ALA A 186 -3.86 11.93 -13.23
C ALA A 186 -4.23 12.24 -11.77
N CYS A 187 -4.73 13.44 -11.54
CA CYS A 187 -5.29 13.88 -10.28
C CYS A 187 -6.77 14.20 -10.44
N VAL A 188 -7.58 13.70 -9.51
CA VAL A 188 -9.02 13.94 -9.43
C VAL A 188 -9.32 14.61 -8.09
N ASP A 189 -10.18 15.61 -8.09
CA ASP A 189 -10.80 16.11 -6.87
C ASP A 189 -11.80 15.07 -6.36
N ALA A 190 -11.57 14.51 -5.17
CA ALA A 190 -12.37 13.40 -4.65
C ALA A 190 -13.79 13.82 -4.20
N ALA A 191 -14.03 15.13 -3.98
CA ALA A 191 -15.33 15.63 -3.63
C ALA A 191 -16.22 15.86 -4.85
N THR A 192 -15.67 16.50 -5.90
CA THR A 192 -16.41 16.87 -7.12
C THR A 192 -16.32 15.85 -8.24
N ALA A 193 -15.36 14.91 -8.18
CA ALA A 193 -15.01 13.96 -9.21
C ALA A 193 -14.49 14.61 -10.53
N GLU A 194 -14.03 15.85 -10.44
CA GLU A 194 -13.42 16.55 -11.56
C GLU A 194 -11.93 16.21 -11.70
N VAL A 195 -11.47 16.07 -12.94
CA VAL A 195 -10.04 15.86 -13.21
C VAL A 195 -9.33 17.20 -13.10
N VAL A 196 -8.41 17.29 -12.14
CA VAL A 196 -7.63 18.51 -11.83
C VAL A 196 -6.49 18.66 -12.84
N TRP A 197 -5.73 17.59 -13.08
CA TRP A 197 -4.66 17.57 -14.05
C TRP A 197 -4.37 16.15 -14.58
N ARG A 198 -3.70 16.09 -15.72
CA ARG A 198 -3.14 14.89 -16.36
C ARG A 198 -1.70 15.14 -16.74
N SER A 199 -0.83 14.15 -16.57
CA SER A 199 0.57 14.20 -16.98
C SER A 199 0.96 12.91 -17.69
N GLN A 200 1.60 13.03 -18.86
CA GLN A 200 2.13 11.92 -19.66
C GLN A 200 3.63 12.15 -19.98
N GLU A 201 4.31 12.95 -19.17
CA GLU A 201 5.72 13.31 -19.39
C GLU A 201 6.68 12.15 -19.11
N ILE A 202 6.27 11.18 -18.26
CA ILE A 202 7.15 10.09 -17.83
C ILE A 202 6.96 8.90 -18.75
N GLN A 203 7.98 8.64 -19.54
CA GLN A 203 8.00 7.53 -20.51
C GLN A 203 9.05 6.49 -20.08
N LEU A 204 8.71 5.21 -20.21
CA LEU A 204 9.59 4.06 -19.99
C LEU A 204 9.05 2.81 -20.69
N MET A 205 9.93 1.84 -20.93
CA MET A 205 9.54 0.51 -21.45
C MET A 205 9.27 -0.43 -20.27
N HIS A 206 8.00 -0.64 -19.94
CA HIS A 206 7.60 -1.53 -18.82
C HIS A 206 7.95 -3.00 -19.07
N GLU A 207 7.80 -3.48 -20.30
CA GLU A 207 7.81 -4.89 -20.69
C GLU A 207 6.61 -5.69 -20.15
N ASN A 208 6.36 -5.67 -18.86
CA ASN A 208 5.28 -6.42 -18.21
C ASN A 208 4.08 -5.55 -17.79
N GLY A 209 4.11 -4.24 -18.05
CA GLY A 209 3.08 -3.28 -17.67
C GLY A 209 3.38 -2.54 -16.36
N PRO A 210 2.50 -1.60 -15.94
CA PRO A 210 2.71 -0.77 -14.77
C PRO A 210 2.54 -1.57 -13.47
N GLY A 211 3.28 -1.18 -12.41
CA GLY A 211 3.19 -1.85 -11.10
C GLY A 211 3.42 -0.93 -9.91
N SER A 212 4.29 0.08 -10.02
CA SER A 212 4.58 1.00 -8.93
C SER A 212 3.36 1.84 -8.56
N SER A 213 2.87 1.71 -7.34
CA SER A 213 1.85 2.61 -6.81
C SER A 213 2.50 3.92 -6.35
N PRO A 214 1.82 5.08 -6.51
CA PRO A 214 2.33 6.34 -6.02
C PRO A 214 2.23 6.42 -4.48
N VAL A 215 3.16 7.17 -3.89
CA VAL A 215 3.07 7.65 -2.51
C VAL A 215 3.10 9.17 -2.51
N VAL A 216 2.42 9.78 -1.54
CA VAL A 216 2.43 11.23 -1.39
C VAL A 216 3.31 11.62 -0.20
N TRP A 217 4.21 12.56 -0.44
CA TRP A 217 4.97 13.23 0.60
C TRP A 217 4.85 14.74 0.43
N LYS A 218 4.15 15.38 1.35
CA LYS A 218 3.82 16.83 1.28
C LYS A 218 3.18 17.18 -0.08
N ASP A 219 3.88 17.99 -0.87
CA ASP A 219 3.47 18.48 -2.19
C ASP A 219 4.00 17.62 -3.36
N LYS A 220 4.41 16.38 -3.10
CA LYS A 220 5.02 15.48 -4.10
C LYS A 220 4.24 14.17 -4.23
N VAL A 221 4.01 13.75 -5.47
CA VAL A 221 3.54 12.40 -5.83
C VAL A 221 4.73 11.63 -6.37
N ILE A 222 5.16 10.57 -5.66
CA ILE A 222 6.45 9.90 -5.90
C ILE A 222 6.19 8.44 -6.29
N PHE A 223 6.89 7.96 -7.32
CA PHE A 223 6.79 6.58 -7.81
C PHE A 223 8.09 6.12 -8.50
N HIS A 224 8.23 4.82 -8.69
CA HIS A 224 9.32 4.24 -9.47
C HIS A 224 9.01 4.28 -10.97
N ALA A 225 10.02 4.60 -11.76
CA ALA A 225 10.00 4.56 -13.22
C ALA A 225 11.20 3.72 -13.72
N ASP A 226 11.19 2.44 -13.35
CA ASP A 226 12.27 1.48 -13.62
C ASP A 226 11.83 0.50 -14.73
N GLY A 227 12.07 0.89 -15.99
CA GLY A 227 11.83 0.08 -17.17
C GLY A 227 13.05 -0.73 -17.62
N SER A 228 12.97 -1.34 -18.79
CA SER A 228 14.12 -1.99 -19.43
C SER A 228 15.10 -0.97 -20.04
N ASP A 229 14.61 0.20 -20.44
CA ASP A 229 15.34 1.29 -21.09
C ASP A 229 15.88 2.34 -20.13
N THR A 230 15.16 2.60 -19.06
CA THR A 230 15.50 3.64 -18.07
C THR A 230 15.16 3.19 -16.65
N GLN A 231 15.98 3.58 -15.68
CA GLN A 231 15.78 3.26 -14.27
C GLN A 231 15.92 4.54 -13.45
N ARG A 232 14.82 4.97 -12.83
CA ARG A 232 14.76 6.22 -12.07
C ARG A 232 13.61 6.23 -11.07
N ILE A 233 13.75 7.07 -10.07
CA ILE A 233 12.66 7.47 -9.19
C ILE A 233 12.22 8.88 -9.58
N VAL A 234 10.91 9.14 -9.52
CA VAL A 234 10.29 10.36 -10.04
C VAL A 234 9.34 10.94 -9.00
N ALA A 235 9.32 12.27 -8.90
CA ALA A 235 8.29 13.01 -8.19
C ALA A 235 7.63 14.04 -9.11
N LEU A 236 6.31 14.05 -9.09
CA LEU A 236 5.50 15.12 -9.68
C LEU A 236 5.06 16.09 -8.58
N ASP A 237 4.90 17.35 -8.92
CA ASP A 237 4.22 18.34 -8.09
C ASP A 237 2.75 17.96 -7.95
N ALA A 238 2.26 17.79 -6.74
CA ALA A 238 0.92 17.29 -6.45
C ALA A 238 -0.19 18.23 -6.92
N ALA A 239 0.07 19.54 -6.98
CA ALA A 239 -0.92 20.52 -7.41
C ALA A 239 -1.07 20.61 -8.92
N THR A 240 0.01 20.36 -9.67
CA THR A 240 0.08 20.65 -11.11
C THR A 240 0.36 19.44 -12.01
N GLY A 241 0.87 18.34 -11.45
CA GLY A 241 1.31 17.16 -12.21
C GLY A 241 2.61 17.34 -13.00
N ARG A 242 3.29 18.48 -12.85
CA ARG A 242 4.58 18.73 -13.51
C ARG A 242 5.71 17.98 -12.80
N LEU A 243 6.74 17.63 -13.54
CA LEU A 243 7.95 17.05 -12.98
C LEU A 243 8.55 17.99 -11.93
N ALA A 244 8.64 17.52 -10.67
CA ALA A 244 9.28 18.24 -9.59
C ALA A 244 10.77 17.87 -9.51
N TRP A 245 11.07 16.58 -9.56
CA TRP A 245 12.42 16.03 -9.66
C TRP A 245 12.40 14.60 -10.21
N GLU A 246 13.50 14.20 -10.82
CA GLU A 246 13.78 12.80 -11.14
C GLU A 246 15.24 12.47 -10.80
N THR A 247 15.49 11.22 -10.39
CA THR A 247 16.83 10.75 -10.08
C THR A 247 17.08 9.41 -10.73
N LYS A 248 18.05 9.35 -11.63
CA LYS A 248 18.51 8.10 -12.22
C LYS A 248 19.11 7.21 -11.14
N ARG A 249 18.82 5.90 -11.21
CA ARG A 249 19.43 4.92 -10.34
C ARG A 249 20.95 4.93 -10.53
N SER A 250 21.67 4.99 -9.44
CA SER A 250 23.11 4.86 -9.39
C SER A 250 23.51 3.39 -9.16
N GLY A 251 24.76 3.06 -9.26
CA GLY A 251 25.26 1.69 -9.13
C GLY A 251 25.25 0.93 -10.46
N ALA A 252 26.03 -0.14 -10.49
CA ALA A 252 26.11 -0.99 -11.67
C ALA A 252 24.87 -1.86 -11.76
N LEU A 253 24.22 -1.87 -12.92
CA LEU A 253 23.10 -2.74 -13.24
C LEU A 253 23.57 -3.82 -14.23
N HIS A 254 22.82 -4.93 -14.28
CA HIS A 254 23.07 -6.00 -15.23
C HIS A 254 23.02 -5.49 -16.68
N GLU A 255 23.84 -6.04 -17.60
CA GLU A 255 23.86 -5.61 -19.01
C GLU A 255 22.55 -5.90 -19.73
N ASN A 256 21.90 -7.05 -19.42
CA ASN A 256 20.62 -7.41 -20.01
C ASN A 256 19.51 -6.45 -19.54
N PRO A 257 18.84 -5.70 -20.45
CA PRO A 257 17.78 -4.75 -20.12
C PRO A 257 16.63 -5.38 -19.35
N GLN A 258 16.31 -6.64 -19.60
CA GLN A 258 15.22 -7.36 -18.93
C GLN A 258 15.44 -7.53 -17.42
N LEU A 259 16.69 -7.48 -16.96
CA LEU A 259 17.07 -7.62 -15.56
C LEU A 259 17.21 -6.29 -14.80
N LYS A 260 16.85 -5.16 -15.43
CA LYS A 260 16.97 -3.82 -14.84
C LYS A 260 15.65 -3.27 -14.27
N LYS A 261 14.54 -3.97 -14.48
CA LYS A 261 13.20 -3.49 -14.14
C LYS A 261 12.90 -3.63 -12.65
N SER A 262 12.09 -2.71 -12.14
CA SER A 262 11.47 -2.80 -10.81
C SER A 262 10.07 -2.20 -10.84
N TYR A 263 9.12 -2.84 -10.17
CA TYR A 263 7.70 -2.45 -10.13
C TYR A 263 7.24 -2.12 -8.70
N GLY A 264 8.15 -2.13 -7.75
CA GLY A 264 7.87 -1.91 -6.33
C GLY A 264 7.32 -0.51 -6.05
N THR A 265 6.69 -0.39 -4.89
CA THR A 265 6.19 0.90 -4.36
C THR A 265 7.16 1.38 -3.29
N PRO A 266 7.58 2.66 -3.31
CA PRO A 266 8.50 3.17 -2.30
C PRO A 266 7.85 3.22 -0.90
N LEU A 267 8.69 3.23 0.14
CA LEU A 267 8.30 3.36 1.53
C LEU A 267 8.87 4.64 2.13
N LEU A 268 8.01 5.46 2.72
CA LEU A 268 8.44 6.64 3.49
C LEU A 268 8.82 6.21 4.91
N LEU A 269 9.97 6.64 5.38
CA LEU A 269 10.52 6.38 6.70
C LEU A 269 10.88 7.69 7.38
N GLU A 270 10.74 7.72 8.70
CA GLU A 270 11.32 8.77 9.52
C GLU A 270 12.56 8.22 10.23
N ARG A 271 13.72 8.83 10.01
CA ARG A 271 15.00 8.43 10.58
C ARG A 271 15.78 9.65 11.07
N ASP A 272 16.18 9.62 12.32
CA ASP A 272 16.99 10.69 12.92
C ASP A 272 16.38 12.10 12.71
N GLY A 273 15.04 12.19 12.72
CA GLY A 273 14.31 13.43 12.48
C GLY A 273 14.23 13.88 11.01
N GLN A 274 14.59 13.01 10.08
CA GLN A 274 14.53 13.27 8.63
C GLN A 274 13.64 12.22 7.93
N SER A 275 12.89 12.67 6.93
CA SER A 275 12.17 11.77 6.04
C SER A 275 13.14 11.12 5.05
N VAL A 276 13.08 9.81 4.91
CA VAL A 276 13.86 9.02 3.96
C VAL A 276 12.89 8.20 3.11
N LEU A 277 13.04 8.29 1.81
CA LEU A 277 12.30 7.47 0.87
C LEU A 277 13.11 6.20 0.57
N PHE A 278 12.71 5.09 1.18
CA PHE A 278 13.29 3.76 0.90
C PHE A 278 12.74 3.24 -0.42
N SER A 279 13.61 2.87 -1.32
CA SER A 279 13.27 2.51 -2.68
C SER A 279 14.01 1.24 -3.12
N THR A 280 13.25 0.26 -3.60
CA THR A 280 13.80 -0.98 -4.16
C THR A 280 13.98 -0.83 -5.67
N GLY A 281 15.18 -1.09 -6.17
CA GLY A 281 15.50 -1.18 -7.59
C GLY A 281 16.08 -2.54 -7.94
N ALA A 282 16.40 -2.78 -9.21
CA ALA A 282 17.14 -3.98 -9.60
C ALA A 282 18.53 -3.95 -8.96
N ASP A 283 18.94 -5.06 -8.34
CA ASP A 283 20.23 -5.30 -7.66
C ASP A 283 20.53 -4.40 -6.44
N TRP A 284 19.74 -3.34 -6.22
CA TRP A 284 20.03 -2.33 -5.21
C TRP A 284 18.80 -1.88 -4.43
N ILE A 285 19.01 -1.51 -3.16
CA ILE A 285 18.11 -0.64 -2.40
C ILE A 285 18.74 0.75 -2.25
N TYR A 286 17.86 1.76 -2.16
CA TYR A 286 18.26 3.16 -2.11
C TYR A 286 17.50 3.89 -1.01
N GLY A 287 18.13 4.91 -0.44
CA GLY A 287 17.48 5.97 0.33
C GLY A 287 17.60 7.30 -0.39
N TYR A 288 16.47 7.97 -0.56
CA TYR A 288 16.41 9.30 -1.16
C TYR A 288 15.80 10.31 -0.20
N ASP A 289 16.26 11.56 -0.32
CA ASP A 289 15.57 12.71 0.25
C ASP A 289 14.27 12.95 -0.55
N PRO A 290 13.08 12.81 0.01
CA PRO A 290 11.84 12.97 -0.75
C PRO A 290 11.58 14.40 -1.22
N ALA A 291 12.24 15.41 -0.61
CA ALA A 291 12.11 16.81 -1.04
C ALA A 291 12.79 17.09 -2.37
N SER A 292 13.96 16.49 -2.60
CA SER A 292 14.86 16.83 -3.72
C SER A 292 15.18 15.67 -4.66
N GLY A 293 14.86 14.44 -4.26
CA GLY A 293 15.29 13.23 -4.96
C GLY A 293 16.77 12.90 -4.79
N ARG A 294 17.50 13.66 -3.97
CA ARG A 294 18.93 13.41 -3.73
C ARG A 294 19.13 12.05 -3.07
N GLU A 295 20.00 11.21 -3.66
CA GLU A 295 20.42 9.95 -3.06
C GLU A 295 21.17 10.19 -1.75
N LEU A 296 20.69 9.57 -0.69
CA LEU A 296 21.30 9.62 0.65
C LEU A 296 22.26 8.46 0.86
N TRP A 297 21.85 7.28 0.39
CA TRP A 297 22.63 6.06 0.43
C TRP A 297 22.06 5.03 -0.57
N ARG A 298 22.87 4.02 -0.86
CA ARG A 298 22.45 2.80 -1.55
C ARG A 298 23.17 1.60 -0.99
N ARG A 299 22.60 0.41 -1.19
CA ARG A 299 23.20 -0.88 -0.83
C ARG A 299 22.87 -1.90 -1.89
N ALA A 300 23.89 -2.63 -2.39
CA ALA A 300 23.68 -3.83 -3.15
C ALA A 300 23.16 -4.95 -2.24
N TYR A 301 22.11 -5.66 -2.65
CA TYR A 301 21.58 -6.72 -1.79
C TYR A 301 22.17 -8.11 -2.06
N GLY A 302 23.17 -8.21 -2.95
CA GLY A 302 24.05 -9.39 -3.06
C GLY A 302 23.45 -10.60 -3.76
N ALA A 303 22.24 -10.52 -4.28
CA ALA A 303 21.59 -11.57 -5.08
C ALA A 303 21.11 -10.96 -6.40
N LEU A 304 20.93 -11.79 -7.43
CA LEU A 304 20.24 -11.35 -8.63
C LEU A 304 18.79 -10.98 -8.25
N GLY A 305 18.42 -9.71 -8.42
CA GLY A 305 17.09 -9.23 -8.13
C GLY A 305 16.62 -8.21 -9.15
N PHE A 306 15.43 -8.43 -9.69
CA PHE A 306 14.76 -7.55 -10.63
C PHE A 306 13.25 -7.82 -10.61
N SER A 307 12.48 -6.98 -11.28
CA SER A 307 11.00 -7.08 -11.31
C SER A 307 10.39 -7.14 -9.90
N LEU A 308 10.99 -6.40 -8.96
CA LEU A 308 10.49 -6.30 -7.60
C LEU A 308 9.08 -5.71 -7.58
N SER A 309 8.13 -6.39 -6.98
CA SER A 309 6.74 -5.94 -6.87
C SER A 309 6.30 -5.69 -5.43
N ALA A 310 6.87 -6.44 -4.49
CA ALA A 310 6.60 -6.32 -3.08
C ALA A 310 6.96 -4.93 -2.54
N ARG A 311 6.04 -4.28 -1.81
CA ARG A 311 6.33 -3.06 -1.05
C ARG A 311 7.15 -3.43 0.18
N PRO A 312 8.24 -2.73 0.47
CA PRO A 312 8.94 -2.85 1.74
C PRO A 312 8.03 -2.49 2.92
N VAL A 313 8.26 -3.10 4.07
CA VAL A 313 7.54 -2.78 5.31
C VAL A 313 8.52 -2.54 6.45
N GLU A 314 8.12 -1.70 7.39
CA GLU A 314 8.90 -1.38 8.58
C GLU A 314 8.34 -2.07 9.82
N GLY A 315 9.22 -2.50 10.71
CA GLY A 315 8.88 -2.98 12.04
C GLY A 315 10.13 -3.22 12.89
N HIS A 316 10.05 -2.99 14.19
CA HIS A 316 11.16 -3.21 15.14
C HIS A 316 12.46 -2.47 14.78
N GLY A 317 12.37 -1.32 14.11
CA GLY A 317 13.53 -0.55 13.64
C GLY A 317 14.24 -1.13 12.43
N LEU A 318 13.66 -2.15 11.78
CA LEU A 318 14.14 -2.79 10.57
C LEU A 318 13.19 -2.53 9.40
N VAL A 319 13.73 -2.59 8.19
CA VAL A 319 12.94 -2.61 6.94
C VAL A 319 13.09 -3.98 6.31
N PHE A 320 11.97 -4.60 5.98
CA PHE A 320 11.87 -5.90 5.32
C PHE A 320 11.51 -5.71 3.86
N PHE A 321 12.28 -6.30 2.96
CA PHE A 321 12.02 -6.21 1.51
C PHE A 321 12.38 -7.50 0.80
N SER A 322 11.68 -7.80 -0.30
CA SER A 322 11.99 -8.90 -1.20
C SER A 322 12.88 -8.41 -2.35
N THR A 323 13.82 -9.25 -2.78
CA THR A 323 14.71 -8.95 -3.91
C THR A 323 14.09 -9.28 -5.28
N GLY A 324 12.83 -9.73 -5.32
CA GLY A 324 12.06 -9.91 -6.54
C GLY A 324 12.21 -11.27 -7.20
N PHE A 325 12.24 -11.31 -8.54
CA PHE A 325 12.05 -12.50 -9.35
C PHE A 325 13.33 -13.33 -9.53
N MET A 326 13.18 -14.62 -9.88
CA MET A 326 14.17 -15.68 -10.17
C MET A 326 14.97 -16.20 -8.96
N GLN A 327 15.61 -15.38 -8.19
CA GLN A 327 16.35 -15.75 -6.96
C GLN A 327 15.88 -14.89 -5.79
N PRO A 328 14.61 -15.03 -5.39
CA PRO A 328 14.07 -14.18 -4.35
C PRO A 328 14.74 -14.43 -3.01
N SER A 329 15.03 -13.35 -2.30
CA SER A 329 15.34 -13.37 -0.87
C SER A 329 14.53 -12.32 -0.13
N LEU A 330 14.14 -12.59 1.09
CA LEU A 330 13.58 -11.63 2.02
C LEU A 330 14.71 -11.16 2.92
N GLN A 331 15.01 -9.87 2.89
CA GLN A 331 16.07 -9.28 3.68
C GLN A 331 15.52 -8.30 4.70
N ALA A 332 16.13 -8.28 5.88
CA ALA A 332 15.90 -7.30 6.92
C ALA A 332 17.14 -6.41 7.06
N VAL A 333 16.94 -5.11 6.91
CA VAL A 333 18.02 -4.12 7.02
C VAL A 333 17.70 -3.08 8.08
N LYS A 334 18.73 -2.59 8.76
CA LYS A 334 18.64 -1.46 9.66
C LYS A 334 19.12 -0.21 8.90
N CYS A 335 18.25 0.78 8.78
CA CYS A 335 18.50 2.03 8.07
C CYS A 335 18.62 3.19 9.05
N SER A 336 19.58 4.08 8.81
CA SER A 336 19.66 5.45 9.37
C SER A 336 19.25 6.47 8.31
N ALA A 337 19.22 7.74 8.67
CA ALA A 337 18.96 8.82 7.70
C ALA A 337 20.05 8.90 6.65
N THR A 338 21.30 8.66 7.02
CA THR A 338 22.48 8.70 6.16
C THR A 338 23.36 7.49 6.40
N GLY A 339 24.13 7.08 5.42
CA GLY A 339 25.00 5.91 5.50
C GLY A 339 24.33 4.63 5.00
N GLU A 340 25.15 3.72 4.54
CA GLU A 340 24.69 2.44 3.98
C GLU A 340 23.93 1.62 5.03
N PRO A 341 22.75 1.06 4.70
CA PRO A 341 22.00 0.20 5.60
C PRO A 341 22.79 -1.06 6.00
N GLU A 342 22.62 -1.49 7.25
CA GLU A 342 23.18 -2.74 7.77
C GLU A 342 22.23 -3.90 7.45
N LEU A 343 22.74 -4.96 6.83
CA LEU A 343 22.01 -6.23 6.69
C LEU A 343 21.99 -6.97 8.03
N VAL A 344 20.80 -7.25 8.55
CA VAL A 344 20.63 -7.96 9.82
C VAL A 344 20.45 -9.45 9.59
N TRP A 345 19.55 -9.84 8.68
CA TRP A 345 19.34 -11.23 8.31
C TRP A 345 18.72 -11.37 6.90
N THR A 346 18.80 -12.58 6.37
CA THR A 346 18.26 -12.96 5.06
C THR A 346 17.56 -14.31 5.15
N ALA A 347 16.40 -14.44 4.48
CA ALA A 347 15.72 -15.70 4.21
C ALA A 347 15.62 -15.89 2.68
N ASP A 348 15.81 -17.12 2.20
CA ASP A 348 15.84 -17.45 0.76
C ASP A 348 14.91 -18.61 0.37
N LYS A 349 14.16 -19.17 1.33
CA LYS A 349 13.26 -20.31 1.09
C LYS A 349 11.80 -19.90 1.21
N ASN A 350 11.02 -20.15 0.15
CA ASN A 350 9.58 -19.82 0.11
C ASN A 350 9.29 -18.37 0.49
N VAL A 351 10.09 -17.46 -0.03
CA VAL A 351 9.96 -16.01 0.16
C VAL A 351 9.13 -15.39 -0.95
N PRO A 352 8.51 -14.23 -0.73
CA PRO A 352 7.65 -13.59 -1.72
C PRO A 352 8.45 -13.02 -2.90
N THR A 353 7.85 -13.01 -4.09
CA THR A 353 8.29 -12.18 -5.21
C THR A 353 7.28 -11.04 -5.46
N ILE A 354 5.99 -11.29 -5.27
CA ILE A 354 4.91 -10.33 -5.51
C ILE A 354 4.26 -9.85 -4.21
N PRO A 355 3.74 -10.73 -3.31
CA PRO A 355 3.11 -10.26 -2.08
C PRO A 355 4.11 -9.54 -1.17
N SER A 356 3.68 -8.44 -0.56
CA SER A 356 4.50 -7.74 0.44
C SER A 356 4.50 -8.50 1.76
N PRO A 357 5.60 -8.48 2.52
CA PRO A 357 5.62 -9.04 3.88
C PRO A 357 4.70 -8.24 4.82
N LEU A 358 4.40 -8.84 5.97
CA LEU A 358 3.55 -8.24 7.00
C LEU A 358 4.21 -8.45 8.37
N VAL A 359 4.48 -7.38 9.10
CA VAL A 359 5.02 -7.45 10.47
C VAL A 359 3.86 -7.40 11.45
N VAL A 360 3.70 -8.42 12.30
CA VAL A 360 2.63 -8.46 13.31
C VAL A 360 3.23 -8.92 14.65
N GLY A 361 3.06 -8.11 15.69
CA GLY A 361 3.70 -8.40 16.97
C GLY A 361 5.22 -8.48 16.83
N GLY A 362 5.83 -9.56 17.28
CA GLY A 362 7.27 -9.82 17.18
C GLY A 362 7.70 -10.53 15.88
N GLU A 363 6.78 -10.86 14.99
CA GLU A 363 6.99 -11.72 13.84
C GLU A 363 6.86 -10.97 12.52
N VAL A 364 7.55 -11.47 11.50
CA VAL A 364 7.30 -11.15 10.08
C VAL A 364 6.63 -12.35 9.41
N PHE A 365 5.45 -12.11 8.85
CA PHE A 365 4.69 -13.07 8.08
C PHE A 365 4.86 -12.78 6.58
N PHE A 366 5.02 -13.82 5.77
CA PHE A 366 5.15 -13.68 4.33
C PHE A 366 4.60 -14.88 3.57
N LEU A 367 4.16 -14.60 2.34
CA LEU A 367 3.58 -15.57 1.42
C LEU A 367 4.53 -15.74 0.24
N ALA A 368 4.94 -16.97 -0.05
CA ALA A 368 5.48 -17.26 -1.36
C ALA A 368 4.35 -17.17 -2.41
N ASP A 369 4.68 -16.82 -3.63
CA ASP A 369 3.70 -16.67 -4.71
C ASP A 369 2.88 -17.96 -4.94
N GLN A 370 3.43 -19.10 -4.55
CA GLN A 370 2.78 -20.40 -4.67
C GLN A 370 2.65 -21.09 -3.30
N SER A 371 1.44 -21.19 -2.84
CA SER A 371 0.96 -22.10 -1.80
C SER A 371 1.54 -21.98 -0.39
N MET A 372 2.67 -21.32 -0.16
CA MET A 372 3.37 -21.38 1.13
C MET A 372 3.18 -20.10 1.95
N ALA A 373 2.90 -20.28 3.24
CA ALA A 373 2.93 -19.24 4.26
C ALA A 373 4.07 -19.49 5.24
N SER A 374 4.84 -18.48 5.54
CA SER A 374 5.96 -18.52 6.46
C SER A 374 5.86 -17.42 7.50
N CYS A 375 6.38 -17.69 8.67
CA CYS A 375 6.51 -16.76 9.79
C CYS A 375 7.91 -16.89 10.38
N ALA A 376 8.55 -15.77 10.65
CA ALA A 376 9.85 -15.72 11.28
C ALA A 376 9.88 -14.63 12.36
N ASP A 377 10.77 -14.76 13.34
CA ASP A 377 11.09 -13.69 14.27
C ASP A 377 11.59 -12.46 13.50
N ALA A 378 10.97 -11.32 13.73
CA ALA A 378 11.27 -10.11 12.96
C ALA A 378 12.70 -9.59 13.18
N LYS A 379 13.29 -9.81 14.36
CA LYS A 379 14.63 -9.30 14.70
C LYS A 379 15.75 -10.23 14.27
N THR A 380 15.51 -11.55 14.33
CA THR A 380 16.55 -12.56 14.10
C THR A 380 16.41 -13.31 12.78
N GLY A 381 15.23 -13.31 12.17
CA GLY A 381 14.92 -14.12 10.99
C GLY A 381 14.74 -15.62 11.31
N GLU A 382 14.71 -16.01 12.60
CA GLU A 382 14.48 -17.39 13.00
C GLU A 382 13.08 -17.83 12.58
N GLU A 383 13.02 -18.91 11.78
CA GLU A 383 11.75 -19.45 11.30
C GLU A 383 10.91 -19.98 12.47
N ARG A 384 9.65 -19.51 12.56
CA ARG A 384 8.65 -19.99 13.50
C ARG A 384 7.84 -21.14 12.91
N TYR A 385 7.38 -20.95 11.69
CA TYR A 385 6.69 -21.99 10.92
C TYR A 385 6.76 -21.72 9.41
N ARG A 386 6.53 -22.79 8.65
CA ARG A 386 6.35 -22.78 7.20
C ARG A 386 5.33 -23.83 6.82
N GLU A 387 4.18 -23.38 6.33
CA GLU A 387 3.02 -24.25 6.11
C GLU A 387 2.39 -24.02 4.75
N ARG A 388 1.79 -25.08 4.21
CA ARG A 388 1.09 -25.01 2.93
C ARG A 388 -0.34 -24.54 3.12
N LEU A 389 -0.71 -23.40 2.52
CA LEU A 389 -2.09 -22.91 2.47
C LEU A 389 -2.85 -23.43 1.24
N GLY A 390 -2.18 -23.60 0.11
CA GLY A 390 -2.76 -23.83 -1.20
C GLY A 390 -3.09 -22.53 -1.93
N GLY A 391 -3.21 -22.61 -3.25
CA GLY A 391 -3.49 -21.46 -4.13
C GLY A 391 -2.24 -20.68 -4.55
N ASN A 392 -2.46 -19.63 -5.32
CA ASN A 392 -1.43 -18.71 -5.81
C ASN A 392 -1.68 -17.31 -5.24
N PHE A 393 -0.65 -16.63 -4.78
CA PHE A 393 -0.77 -15.35 -4.08
C PHE A 393 -0.16 -14.21 -4.89
N ASN A 394 -0.96 -13.17 -5.15
CA ASN A 394 -0.51 -11.88 -5.68
C ASN A 394 -0.89 -10.75 -4.71
N ALA A 395 -2.08 -10.85 -4.12
CA ALA A 395 -2.51 -9.94 -3.06
C ALA A 395 -1.60 -10.06 -1.83
N SER A 396 -1.25 -8.92 -1.25
CA SER A 396 -0.49 -8.88 0.01
C SER A 396 -1.42 -9.20 1.19
N PRO A 397 -0.93 -9.89 2.22
CA PRO A 397 -1.69 -10.15 3.43
C PRO A 397 -1.95 -8.86 4.22
N ILE A 398 -3.04 -8.84 4.97
CA ILE A 398 -3.36 -7.77 5.93
C ILE A 398 -3.63 -8.35 7.32
N ALA A 399 -3.42 -7.53 8.34
CA ALA A 399 -3.72 -7.87 9.73
C ALA A 399 -4.93 -7.08 10.23
N ALA A 400 -5.86 -7.76 10.89
CA ALA A 400 -7.02 -7.19 11.58
C ALA A 400 -7.45 -8.10 12.73
N ASP A 401 -7.87 -7.54 13.85
CA ASP A 401 -8.40 -8.29 15.03
C ASP A 401 -7.51 -9.46 15.49
N GLY A 402 -6.18 -9.31 15.50
CA GLY A 402 -5.26 -10.38 15.88
C GLY A 402 -5.20 -11.54 14.88
N ARG A 403 -5.66 -11.34 13.65
CA ARG A 403 -5.71 -12.31 12.56
C ARG A 403 -4.95 -11.80 11.36
N ILE A 404 -4.50 -12.73 10.52
CA ILE A 404 -3.88 -12.46 9.22
C ILE A 404 -4.81 -12.99 8.13
N TYR A 405 -5.11 -12.15 7.15
CA TYR A 405 -5.97 -12.48 6.00
C TYR A 405 -5.11 -12.55 4.75
N ALA A 406 -5.04 -13.73 4.14
CA ALA A 406 -4.21 -14.05 2.98
C ALA A 406 -5.08 -14.53 1.83
N SER A 407 -5.20 -13.73 0.76
CA SER A 407 -6.07 -14.03 -0.38
C SER A 407 -5.31 -14.63 -1.53
N SER A 408 -5.78 -15.76 -2.03
CA SER A 408 -5.28 -16.38 -3.25
C SER A 408 -6.02 -15.87 -4.49
N ARG A 409 -5.36 -15.97 -5.65
CA ARG A 409 -5.97 -15.63 -6.95
C ARG A 409 -7.25 -16.40 -7.24
N GLU A 410 -7.37 -17.59 -6.73
CA GLU A 410 -8.54 -18.46 -6.89
C GLU A 410 -9.76 -17.97 -6.10
N GLY A 411 -9.68 -16.81 -5.44
CA GLY A 411 -10.77 -16.21 -4.70
C GLY A 411 -10.95 -16.79 -3.29
N VAL A 412 -9.94 -17.51 -2.76
CA VAL A 412 -9.96 -18.05 -1.39
C VAL A 412 -9.15 -17.18 -0.47
N THR A 413 -9.76 -16.67 0.59
CA THR A 413 -9.07 -15.99 1.67
C THR A 413 -8.86 -16.93 2.84
N HIS A 414 -7.60 -17.22 3.15
CA HIS A 414 -7.21 -17.94 4.35
C HIS A 414 -7.10 -16.96 5.52
N VAL A 415 -7.71 -17.33 6.65
CA VAL A 415 -7.61 -16.56 7.89
C VAL A 415 -6.77 -17.34 8.89
N LEU A 416 -5.70 -16.73 9.35
CA LEU A 416 -4.75 -17.30 10.31
C LEU A 416 -4.79 -16.50 11.61
N ALA A 417 -4.50 -17.16 12.74
CA ALA A 417 -4.16 -16.44 13.96
C ALA A 417 -2.81 -15.72 13.76
N ALA A 418 -2.71 -14.48 14.21
CA ALA A 418 -1.42 -13.81 14.27
C ALA A 418 -0.57 -14.38 15.41
N GLY A 419 0.74 -14.55 15.20
CA GLY A 419 1.66 -15.04 16.21
C GLY A 419 2.61 -16.12 15.71
N PRO A 420 3.45 -16.66 16.61
CA PRO A 420 4.54 -17.57 16.26
C PRO A 420 4.09 -19.01 15.96
N GLU A 421 2.83 -19.34 16.23
CA GLU A 421 2.28 -20.68 15.97
C GLU A 421 1.32 -20.67 14.80
N PHE A 422 1.47 -21.63 13.88
CA PHE A 422 0.52 -21.76 12.76
C PHE A 422 -0.83 -22.24 13.24
N LYS A 423 -1.86 -21.43 13.00
CA LYS A 423 -3.25 -21.81 13.26
C LYS A 423 -4.17 -21.24 12.19
N LYS A 424 -4.71 -22.10 11.34
CA LYS A 424 -5.74 -21.72 10.35
C LYS A 424 -7.10 -21.67 11.04
N LEU A 425 -7.75 -20.52 10.95
CA LEU A 425 -9.03 -20.24 11.60
C LEU A 425 -10.22 -20.43 10.64
N ALA A 426 -10.03 -20.01 9.37
CA ALA A 426 -11.06 -20.10 8.34
C ALA A 426 -10.46 -20.14 6.93
N ALA A 427 -11.29 -20.49 5.95
CA ALA A 427 -11.04 -20.28 4.54
C ALA A 427 -12.37 -19.85 3.90
N ASN A 428 -12.37 -18.67 3.29
CA ASN A 428 -13.54 -17.99 2.78
C ASN A 428 -13.44 -17.89 1.26
N LYS A 429 -14.49 -18.19 0.53
CA LYS A 429 -14.53 -18.21 -0.93
C LYS A 429 -15.47 -17.14 -1.45
N LEU A 430 -14.98 -16.33 -2.41
CA LEU A 430 -15.80 -15.46 -3.25
C LEU A 430 -15.62 -15.85 -4.72
N ASP A 431 -16.60 -15.50 -5.53
CA ASP A 431 -16.55 -15.68 -6.98
C ASP A 431 -15.55 -14.70 -7.61
N GLY A 432 -14.89 -15.17 -8.66
CA GLY A 432 -13.87 -14.40 -9.38
C GLY A 432 -12.46 -14.57 -8.80
N GLN A 433 -11.53 -13.89 -9.44
CA GLN A 433 -10.10 -13.91 -9.09
C GLN A 433 -9.74 -12.71 -8.21
N GLN A 434 -8.95 -12.93 -7.17
CA GLN A 434 -8.48 -11.87 -6.27
C GLN A 434 -7.00 -11.58 -6.54
N TRP A 435 -6.76 -10.46 -7.21
CA TRP A 435 -5.41 -9.95 -7.49
C TRP A 435 -5.01 -8.82 -6.56
N ALA A 436 -5.99 -8.05 -6.12
CA ALA A 436 -5.84 -6.85 -5.31
C ALA A 436 -5.78 -7.18 -3.81
N THR A 437 -4.97 -6.42 -3.07
CA THR A 437 -4.98 -6.43 -1.61
C THR A 437 -6.29 -5.80 -1.09
N PHE A 438 -6.84 -6.29 0.01
CA PHE A 438 -8.03 -5.74 0.65
C PHE A 438 -7.80 -4.29 1.10
N ALA A 439 -8.89 -3.53 1.11
CA ALA A 439 -9.02 -2.38 1.98
C ALA A 439 -9.88 -2.74 3.19
N ALA A 440 -9.69 -2.02 4.28
CA ALA A 440 -10.39 -2.25 5.53
C ALA A 440 -10.82 -0.90 6.14
N ASP A 441 -12.08 -0.83 6.57
CA ASP A 441 -12.64 0.34 7.20
C ASP A 441 -13.84 -0.05 8.07
N ASP A 442 -13.92 0.49 9.28
CA ASP A 442 -15.03 0.34 10.23
C ASP A 442 -15.55 -1.10 10.37
N GLY A 443 -14.64 -2.06 10.64
CA GLY A 443 -14.98 -3.47 10.81
C GLY A 443 -15.43 -4.18 9.54
N ALA A 444 -15.29 -3.57 8.37
CA ALA A 444 -15.59 -4.15 7.08
C ALA A 444 -14.35 -4.31 6.21
N PHE A 445 -14.33 -5.33 5.38
CA PHE A 445 -13.37 -5.47 4.29
C PHE A 445 -13.99 -5.05 2.96
N PHE A 446 -13.20 -4.39 2.13
CA PHE A 446 -13.54 -4.11 0.74
C PHE A 446 -12.64 -4.95 -0.16
N ILE A 447 -13.23 -5.96 -0.78
CA ILE A 447 -12.53 -6.99 -1.54
C ILE A 447 -12.84 -6.83 -3.02
N ARG A 448 -11.81 -6.55 -3.81
CA ARG A 448 -11.93 -6.49 -5.27
C ARG A 448 -11.60 -7.83 -5.88
N THR A 449 -12.51 -8.35 -6.70
CA THR A 449 -12.24 -9.42 -7.66
C THR A 449 -12.07 -8.87 -9.07
N ASP A 450 -11.79 -9.72 -10.03
CA ASP A 450 -11.71 -9.35 -11.45
C ASP A 450 -13.05 -8.86 -12.04
N THR A 451 -14.18 -9.10 -11.36
CA THR A 451 -15.52 -8.78 -11.84
C THR A 451 -16.33 -7.87 -10.91
N ALA A 452 -15.98 -7.77 -9.64
CA ALA A 452 -16.78 -7.05 -8.65
C ALA A 452 -15.98 -6.50 -7.47
N LEU A 453 -16.59 -5.52 -6.80
CA LEU A 453 -16.20 -5.07 -5.47
C LEU A 453 -17.22 -5.58 -4.46
N TYR A 454 -16.74 -6.14 -3.35
CA TYR A 454 -17.54 -6.60 -2.23
C TYR A 454 -17.29 -5.76 -0.99
N ARG A 455 -18.34 -5.51 -0.20
CA ARG A 455 -18.20 -5.15 1.21
C ARG A 455 -18.55 -6.36 2.06
N ILE A 456 -17.57 -6.83 2.81
CA ILE A 456 -17.71 -7.96 3.74
C ILE A 456 -17.74 -7.41 5.17
N GLN A 457 -18.84 -7.67 5.87
CA GLN A 457 -19.06 -7.17 7.23
C GLN A 457 -19.92 -8.15 8.02
N GLU A 458 -19.60 -8.34 9.30
CA GLU A 458 -20.46 -9.11 10.19
C GLU A 458 -21.88 -8.53 10.19
N LYS A 459 -22.88 -9.38 9.99
CA LYS A 459 -24.27 -8.93 10.15
C LYS A 459 -24.51 -8.61 11.63
N ALA A 460 -25.06 -7.43 11.90
CA ALA A 460 -25.52 -7.11 13.23
C ALA A 460 -26.46 -8.22 13.72
N ALA A 461 -26.23 -8.76 14.92
CA ALA A 461 -27.13 -9.71 15.52
C ALA A 461 -28.54 -9.08 15.55
N ALA A 462 -29.52 -9.77 14.93
CA ALA A 462 -30.90 -9.32 15.05
C ALA A 462 -31.29 -9.44 16.53
N HIS A 463 -31.51 -8.31 17.16
CA HIS A 463 -31.98 -8.21 18.56
C HIS A 463 -33.50 -8.41 18.61
#